data_67968ee92a81b12ea817c154d6ca6764
#
_entry.id   67968ee92a81b12ea817c154d6ca6764
#
_cell.length_a   1.000
_cell.length_b   1.000
_cell.length_c   1.000
_cell.angle_alpha   90.00
_cell.angle_beta   90.00
_cell.angle_gamma   90.00
#
_symmetry.space_group_name_H-M   'P 1'
#
loop_
_entity.id
_entity.type
_entity.pdbx_description
1 polymer ?
#
loop_
_entity_poly.entity_id
_entity_poly.type
_entity_poly.pdbx_seq_one_letter_code
_entity_poly.pdbx_strand_id
1 'polypeptide(L)'
;MPDNSSYLVVPVFTLWLFVVAAVCVLAIVLVTMVLRARKGSRLAAVEVDPARGPLPEFEKNGQSAAAALVQWSPETLRHILATELPDAQVIVVSNREPYIHNREGDDIQLVVPASGLVSALEPITRACAGTWIAYGGGSADKLVVDKNDRIEVPPDNPSYTLRRVWLSEEEQQGYYLGFANEGLWPLCHIAFTRPIFRASDWEAYEAVNRKFADTVVAEARNERPIVLVQDYHFALLPRMIRERLPEAIIITFWHIPWPNSEVFSICPWREKILDGLLGSSIVGFHTQFHCNNFIDSVDRFLESRIEREDSAISYGGQISLVHAYPISIEWPPAQLGKLPDVAQCRRQVREKFGLAENVKLCVGVERLDYTKGILDRFNALDELLTLHPEWIGKVAFLQIAAPSRGTLPAYQQLYEECLSHAEDLNRRYGREGYTPVLMITEHHSQQQVYEIYRAADVCMVTSLHDGMNLVAKEFVAAREDEQGVLLLSMFAGASKELLDALIVNPYDAAMMGDALLQALTMSQEEQSQRMRRMREIVRDNNVYRWAGSMLLDAARLRKRDAVDRAVSAAPAAPANVISLLDRRRVAAL
;
A
#
# COMPACT_ATOMS: atom_id res chain seq x y z
N MET A 1 -58.05 -50.42 -25.33
CA MET A 1 -56.71 -50.88 -25.06
C MET A 1 -56.19 -50.01 -23.97
N PRO A 2 -55.95 -50.51 -22.76
CA PRO A 2 -55.45 -49.71 -21.62
C PRO A 2 -53.96 -49.68 -21.64
N ASP A 3 -53.41 -48.48 -21.44
CA ASP A 3 -52.01 -48.16 -21.31
C ASP A 3 -51.57 -48.41 -19.87
N ASN A 4 -50.70 -49.39 -19.67
CA ASN A 4 -50.16 -49.79 -18.37
C ASN A 4 -48.77 -49.14 -18.16
N SER A 5 -48.74 -47.90 -17.71
CA SER A 5 -47.52 -47.29 -17.19
C SER A 5 -47.50 -47.38 -15.65
N SER A 6 -46.92 -48.45 -15.14
CA SER A 6 -46.67 -48.62 -13.69
C SER A 6 -45.52 -47.72 -13.24
N TYR A 7 -45.84 -46.60 -12.62
CA TYR A 7 -44.85 -45.79 -11.91
C TYR A 7 -44.46 -46.49 -10.58
N LEU A 8 -43.17 -46.77 -10.44
CA LEU A 8 -42.63 -47.27 -9.17
C LEU A 8 -42.63 -46.09 -8.18
N VAL A 9 -43.58 -46.05 -7.28
CA VAL A 9 -43.60 -45.07 -6.16
C VAL A 9 -42.69 -45.61 -5.07
N VAL A 10 -41.45 -45.08 -5.02
CA VAL A 10 -40.53 -45.35 -3.89
C VAL A 10 -41.02 -44.52 -2.70
N PRO A 11 -41.31 -45.13 -1.54
CA PRO A 11 -41.74 -44.37 -0.38
C PRO A 11 -40.66 -43.34 0.03
N VAL A 12 -41.09 -42.11 0.33
CA VAL A 12 -40.23 -41.00 0.73
C VAL A 12 -39.31 -41.37 1.90
N PHE A 13 -39.74 -42.29 2.76
CA PHE A 13 -38.98 -42.82 3.88
C PHE A 13 -37.72 -43.63 3.46
N THR A 14 -37.79 -44.37 2.37
CA THR A 14 -36.61 -45.11 1.84
C THR A 14 -35.57 -44.17 1.23
N LEU A 15 -36.00 -43.06 0.60
CA LEU A 15 -35.11 -42.05 0.07
C LEU A 15 -34.33 -41.33 1.21
N TRP A 16 -35.01 -41.04 2.32
CA TRP A 16 -34.40 -40.45 3.50
C TRP A 16 -33.34 -41.36 4.16
N LEU A 17 -33.59 -42.67 4.21
CA LEU A 17 -32.62 -43.65 4.73
C LEU A 17 -31.35 -43.72 3.86
N PHE A 18 -31.48 -43.60 2.54
CA PHE A 18 -30.31 -43.55 1.63
C PHE A 18 -29.51 -42.26 1.81
N VAL A 19 -30.17 -41.11 1.99
CA VAL A 19 -29.48 -39.83 2.21
C VAL A 19 -28.72 -39.86 3.54
N VAL A 20 -29.33 -40.35 4.62
CA VAL A 20 -28.67 -40.46 5.95
C VAL A 20 -27.51 -41.45 5.87
N ALA A 21 -27.63 -42.58 5.21
CA ALA A 21 -26.55 -43.54 5.01
C ALA A 21 -25.37 -42.95 4.23
N ALA A 22 -25.66 -42.17 3.15
CA ALA A 22 -24.65 -41.51 2.37
C ALA A 22 -23.87 -40.43 3.15
N VAL A 23 -24.58 -39.65 3.98
CA VAL A 23 -23.97 -38.64 4.87
C VAL A 23 -23.08 -39.30 5.93
N CYS A 24 -23.51 -40.41 6.52
CA CYS A 24 -22.71 -41.17 7.48
C CYS A 24 -21.45 -41.76 6.85
N VAL A 25 -21.52 -42.29 5.64
CA VAL A 25 -20.35 -42.80 4.91
C VAL A 25 -19.37 -41.66 4.59
N LEU A 26 -19.87 -40.49 4.15
CA LEU A 26 -19.04 -39.32 3.88
C LEU A 26 -18.33 -38.83 5.15
N ALA A 27 -19.02 -38.78 6.28
CA ALA A 27 -18.45 -38.41 7.57
C ALA A 27 -17.35 -39.38 8.03
N ILE A 28 -17.54 -40.69 7.86
CA ILE A 28 -16.54 -41.71 8.20
C ILE A 28 -15.31 -41.60 7.27
N VAL A 29 -15.49 -41.33 5.97
CA VAL A 29 -14.39 -41.10 5.03
C VAL A 29 -13.60 -39.85 5.41
N LEU A 30 -14.29 -38.76 5.77
CA LEU A 30 -13.63 -37.50 6.18
C LEU A 30 -12.81 -37.69 7.48
N VAL A 31 -13.37 -38.37 8.48
CA VAL A 31 -12.68 -38.68 9.73
C VAL A 31 -11.46 -39.59 9.47
N THR A 32 -11.59 -40.59 8.61
CA THR A 32 -10.45 -41.46 8.26
C THR A 32 -9.37 -40.74 7.48
N MET A 33 -9.71 -39.78 6.59
CA MET A 33 -8.75 -38.92 5.93
C MET A 33 -8.01 -38.01 6.91
N VAL A 34 -8.71 -37.39 7.85
CA VAL A 34 -8.09 -36.54 8.89
C VAL A 34 -7.19 -37.35 9.82
N LEU A 35 -7.58 -38.56 10.18
CA LEU A 35 -6.76 -39.46 11.00
C LEU A 35 -5.54 -40.00 10.24
N ARG A 36 -5.65 -40.23 8.94
CA ARG A 36 -4.49 -40.58 8.09
C ARG A 36 -3.54 -39.40 7.90
N ALA A 37 -4.05 -38.17 7.70
CA ALA A 37 -3.22 -36.98 7.64
C ALA A 37 -2.45 -36.73 8.94
N ARG A 38 -3.09 -36.99 10.11
CA ARG A 38 -2.40 -36.91 11.41
C ARG A 38 -1.37 -38.02 11.66
N LYS A 39 -1.50 -39.19 11.03
CA LYS A 39 -0.49 -40.25 11.09
C LYS A 39 0.68 -40.05 10.14
N GLY A 40 0.50 -39.29 9.06
CA GLY A 40 1.56 -38.99 8.08
C GLY A 40 2.53 -37.87 8.50
N SER A 41 2.22 -37.12 9.58
CA SER A 41 3.06 -36.01 10.07
C SER A 41 3.96 -36.38 11.26
N ARG A 42 4.20 -37.68 11.53
CA ARG A 42 5.34 -38.08 12.34
C ARG A 42 6.58 -38.02 11.45
N LEU A 43 7.37 -36.96 11.57
CA LEU A 43 8.72 -36.84 11.09
C LEU A 43 9.46 -38.15 11.36
N ALA A 44 9.95 -38.80 10.28
CA ALA A 44 10.86 -39.92 10.39
C ALA A 44 12.09 -39.44 11.18
N ALA A 45 12.28 -39.97 12.37
CA ALA A 45 13.53 -39.82 13.09
C ALA A 45 14.61 -40.47 12.21
N VAL A 46 15.55 -39.69 11.74
CA VAL A 46 16.76 -40.18 11.09
C VAL A 46 17.57 -40.91 12.17
N GLU A 47 17.62 -42.23 12.13
CA GLU A 47 18.57 -43.01 12.92
C GLU A 47 19.99 -42.59 12.54
N VAL A 48 20.68 -41.95 13.47
CA VAL A 48 22.10 -41.61 13.33
C VAL A 48 22.92 -42.88 13.56
N ASP A 49 23.64 -43.32 12.54
CA ASP A 49 24.61 -44.42 12.58
C ASP A 49 25.70 -44.09 13.62
N PRO A 50 25.88 -44.90 14.68
CA PRO A 50 26.85 -44.66 15.75
C PRO A 50 28.32 -44.85 15.33
N ALA A 51 28.62 -45.23 14.07
CA ALA A 51 29.97 -45.50 13.60
C ALA A 51 30.71 -44.31 12.96
N ARG A 52 30.14 -43.10 12.91
CA ARG A 52 30.89 -41.89 12.51
C ARG A 52 31.43 -41.21 13.77
N GLY A 53 32.76 -41.20 13.87
CA GLY A 53 33.50 -40.53 14.91
C GLY A 53 33.14 -39.03 15.06
N PRO A 54 33.55 -38.40 16.16
CA PRO A 54 33.14 -37.02 16.48
C PRO A 54 33.59 -36.05 15.38
N LEU A 55 32.65 -35.20 14.93
CA LEU A 55 32.96 -34.08 14.08
C LEU A 55 33.97 -33.16 14.78
N PRO A 56 34.91 -32.54 14.05
CA PRO A 56 35.92 -31.66 14.66
C PRO A 56 35.20 -30.54 15.43
N GLU A 57 35.63 -30.34 16.67
CA GLU A 57 35.24 -29.22 17.51
C GLU A 57 35.67 -27.91 16.80
N PHE A 58 34.65 -27.17 16.27
CA PHE A 58 34.89 -25.78 15.92
C PHE A 58 35.06 -24.98 17.19
N GLU A 59 36.22 -24.36 17.30
CA GLU A 59 36.61 -23.53 18.42
C GLU A 59 35.50 -22.54 18.82
N LYS A 60 35.14 -22.54 20.08
CA LYS A 60 34.29 -21.57 20.76
C LYS A 60 34.98 -20.22 20.89
N ASN A 61 35.33 -19.55 19.80
CA ASN A 61 35.71 -18.14 19.77
C ASN A 61 35.24 -17.49 18.47
N GLY A 62 33.95 -17.49 18.28
CA GLY A 62 33.24 -16.66 17.33
C GLY A 62 31.91 -16.38 17.97
N GLN A 63 31.69 -15.12 18.35
CA GLN A 63 30.35 -14.64 18.61
C GLN A 63 29.49 -15.15 17.48
N SER A 64 28.48 -15.95 17.82
CA SER A 64 27.42 -16.35 16.93
C SER A 64 27.01 -15.11 16.12
N ALA A 65 27.41 -15.06 14.86
CA ALA A 65 26.70 -14.34 13.85
C ALA A 65 25.39 -15.11 13.59
N ALA A 66 24.58 -15.27 14.65
CA ALA A 66 23.14 -15.42 14.51
C ALA A 66 22.79 -14.28 13.56
N ALA A 67 22.24 -14.59 12.38
CA ALA A 67 21.90 -13.63 11.37
C ALA A 67 21.30 -12.42 12.06
N ALA A 68 22.10 -11.39 12.25
CA ALA A 68 21.63 -10.13 12.81
C ALA A 68 20.51 -9.75 11.88
N LEU A 69 19.29 -9.75 12.35
CA LEU A 69 18.10 -9.36 11.58
C LEU A 69 18.52 -8.04 10.95
N VAL A 70 18.63 -8.02 9.62
CA VAL A 70 19.12 -6.85 8.89
C VAL A 70 18.19 -5.71 9.26
N GLN A 71 18.68 -4.80 10.09
CA GLN A 71 17.89 -3.63 10.45
C GLN A 71 17.86 -2.71 9.25
N TRP A 72 16.70 -2.61 8.64
CA TRP A 72 16.48 -1.75 7.50
C TRP A 72 16.55 -0.29 7.90
N SER A 73 17.52 0.42 7.34
CA SER A 73 17.86 1.81 7.65
C SER A 73 18.34 2.54 6.40
N PRO A 74 18.55 3.88 6.44
CA PRO A 74 19.18 4.61 5.34
C PRO A 74 20.55 4.04 4.96
N GLU A 75 21.33 3.56 5.93
CA GLU A 75 22.66 2.97 5.72
C GLU A 75 22.55 1.67 4.92
N THR A 76 21.55 0.84 5.23
CA THR A 76 21.27 -0.39 4.48
C THR A 76 20.95 -0.09 3.02
N LEU A 77 20.15 0.94 2.73
CA LEU A 77 19.87 1.35 1.34
C LEU A 77 21.13 1.83 0.62
N ARG A 78 21.96 2.67 1.27
CA ARG A 78 23.22 3.13 0.69
C ARG A 78 24.15 1.96 0.41
N HIS A 79 24.20 0.98 1.31
CA HIS A 79 25.00 -0.22 1.12
C HIS A 79 24.53 -1.03 -0.09
N ILE A 80 23.22 -1.27 -0.22
CA ILE A 80 22.64 -1.96 -1.40
C ILE A 80 22.99 -1.23 -2.71
N LEU A 81 22.85 0.11 -2.72
CA LEU A 81 23.21 0.88 -3.92
C LEU A 81 24.69 0.74 -4.23
N ALA A 82 25.56 0.86 -3.25
CA ALA A 82 27.01 0.78 -3.46
C ALA A 82 27.50 -0.61 -3.90
N THR A 83 26.87 -1.68 -3.40
CA THR A 83 27.33 -3.07 -3.65
C THR A 83 26.59 -3.75 -4.80
N GLU A 84 25.28 -3.56 -4.89
CA GLU A 84 24.43 -4.29 -5.84
C GLU A 84 24.15 -3.48 -7.11
N LEU A 85 24.19 -2.15 -7.01
CA LEU A 85 23.84 -1.20 -8.06
C LEU A 85 24.88 -0.07 -8.17
N PRO A 86 26.18 -0.38 -8.27
CA PRO A 86 27.21 0.65 -8.36
C PRO A 86 26.93 1.56 -9.57
N ASP A 87 27.17 2.86 -9.40
CA ASP A 87 26.96 3.92 -10.40
C ASP A 87 25.51 4.09 -10.88
N ALA A 88 24.53 3.52 -10.18
CA ALA A 88 23.13 3.68 -10.53
C ALA A 88 22.64 5.10 -10.18
N GLN A 89 22.18 5.82 -11.17
CA GLN A 89 21.39 7.03 -10.96
C GLN A 89 19.96 6.62 -10.56
N VAL A 90 19.45 7.16 -9.45
CA VAL A 90 18.06 6.96 -9.02
C VAL A 90 17.26 8.22 -9.34
N ILE A 91 16.18 8.08 -10.09
CA ILE A 91 15.23 9.14 -10.44
C ILE A 91 13.86 8.75 -9.86
N VAL A 92 13.32 9.56 -8.97
CA VAL A 92 11.96 9.38 -8.41
C VAL A 92 11.02 10.31 -9.15
N VAL A 93 9.86 9.80 -9.55
CA VAL A 93 8.83 10.62 -10.23
C VAL A 93 7.52 10.50 -9.46
N SER A 94 6.98 11.62 -9.00
CA SER A 94 5.66 11.66 -8.36
C SER A 94 4.89 12.93 -8.74
N ASN A 95 3.56 12.91 -8.60
CA ASN A 95 2.79 14.11 -8.87
C ASN A 95 3.03 15.20 -7.81
N ARG A 96 3.15 14.84 -6.52
CA ARG A 96 3.40 15.79 -5.44
C ARG A 96 4.89 16.00 -5.20
N GLU A 97 5.26 17.25 -5.02
CA GLU A 97 6.58 17.65 -4.58
C GLU A 97 6.72 17.59 -3.05
N PRO A 98 7.94 17.37 -2.52
CA PRO A 98 8.20 17.32 -1.08
C PRO A 98 8.27 18.70 -0.42
N TYR A 99 8.57 19.75 -1.16
CA TYR A 99 8.74 21.12 -0.68
C TYR A 99 8.02 22.09 -1.60
N ILE A 100 7.04 22.81 -1.05
CA ILE A 100 6.22 23.79 -1.77
C ILE A 100 6.61 25.18 -1.29
N HIS A 101 6.90 26.09 -2.21
CA HIS A 101 7.20 27.49 -1.89
C HIS A 101 6.01 28.36 -2.28
N ASN A 102 5.38 28.97 -1.29
CA ASN A 102 4.27 29.87 -1.49
C ASN A 102 4.67 31.32 -1.21
N ARG A 103 4.07 32.25 -1.93
CA ARG A 103 4.23 33.68 -1.68
C ARG A 103 3.31 34.09 -0.56
N GLU A 104 3.85 34.72 0.48
CA GLU A 104 3.11 35.30 1.58
C GLU A 104 3.54 36.78 1.74
N GLY A 105 2.78 37.68 1.10
CA GLY A 105 3.20 39.07 0.97
C GLY A 105 4.48 39.21 0.15
N ASP A 106 5.54 39.76 0.73
CA ASP A 106 6.87 39.90 0.13
C ASP A 106 7.80 38.71 0.41
N ASP A 107 7.41 37.82 1.34
CA ASP A 107 8.19 36.67 1.76
C ASP A 107 7.80 35.39 1.00
N ILE A 108 8.70 34.40 1.02
CA ILE A 108 8.46 33.06 0.50
C ILE A 108 8.37 32.08 1.67
N GLN A 109 7.18 31.53 1.88
CA GLN A 109 6.94 30.51 2.88
C GLN A 109 7.20 29.11 2.31
N LEU A 110 8.01 28.32 3.03
CA LEU A 110 8.21 26.90 2.75
C LEU A 110 7.15 26.06 3.45
N VAL A 111 6.45 25.23 2.67
CA VAL A 111 5.44 24.29 3.18
C VAL A 111 5.88 22.87 2.87
N VAL A 112 5.96 22.01 3.88
CA VAL A 112 6.14 20.57 3.73
C VAL A 112 4.75 19.91 3.76
N PRO A 113 4.28 19.34 2.64
CA PRO A 113 2.93 18.80 2.58
C PRO A 113 2.75 17.57 3.48
N ALA A 114 1.66 17.53 4.24
CA ALA A 114 1.27 16.34 4.98
C ALA A 114 0.75 15.27 4.00
N SER A 115 1.64 14.41 3.51
CA SER A 115 1.33 13.37 2.54
C SER A 115 2.09 12.09 2.89
N GLY A 116 1.36 10.98 3.08
CA GLY A 116 1.96 9.67 3.33
C GLY A 116 2.95 9.25 2.22
N LEU A 117 2.67 9.59 0.96
CA LEU A 117 3.57 9.33 -0.15
C LEU A 117 4.89 10.10 0.00
N VAL A 118 4.82 11.40 0.28
CA VAL A 118 6.01 12.24 0.47
C VAL A 118 6.82 11.76 1.68
N SER A 119 6.16 11.48 2.80
CA SER A 119 6.80 10.96 4.01
C SER A 119 7.49 9.62 3.80
N ALA A 120 7.01 8.78 2.88
CA ALA A 120 7.63 7.51 2.54
C ALA A 120 8.78 7.66 1.54
N LEU A 121 8.66 8.54 0.55
CA LEU A 121 9.66 8.69 -0.52
C LEU A 121 10.86 9.55 -0.12
N GLU A 122 10.66 10.58 0.71
CA GLU A 122 11.73 11.52 1.04
C GLU A 122 12.92 10.86 1.74
N PRO A 123 12.73 9.99 2.76
CA PRO A 123 13.84 9.28 3.39
C PRO A 123 14.65 8.43 2.39
N ILE A 124 13.96 7.86 1.41
CA ILE A 124 14.57 7.02 0.37
C ILE A 124 15.38 7.87 -0.61
N THR A 125 14.78 8.94 -1.14
CA THR A 125 15.44 9.84 -2.11
C THR A 125 16.67 10.48 -1.49
N ARG A 126 16.58 10.86 -0.22
CA ARG A 126 17.70 11.37 0.59
C ARG A 126 18.81 10.31 0.75
N ALA A 127 18.46 9.07 1.05
CA ALA A 127 19.43 7.97 1.19
C ALA A 127 20.14 7.66 -0.13
N CYS A 128 19.44 7.78 -1.26
CA CYS A 128 19.95 7.50 -2.60
C CYS A 128 20.71 8.69 -3.24
N ALA A 129 20.66 9.89 -2.66
CA ALA A 129 21.15 11.13 -3.26
C ALA A 129 20.63 11.31 -4.72
N GLY A 130 19.35 11.00 -4.94
CA GLY A 130 18.73 10.91 -6.27
C GLY A 130 18.25 12.25 -6.81
N THR A 131 17.50 12.18 -7.93
CA THR A 131 16.72 13.29 -8.44
C THR A 131 15.24 13.00 -8.25
N TRP A 132 14.49 13.94 -7.67
CA TRP A 132 13.04 13.84 -7.54
C TRP A 132 12.36 14.77 -8.54
N ILE A 133 11.62 14.21 -9.47
CA ILE A 133 10.85 14.96 -10.47
C ILE A 133 9.40 15.04 -9.99
N ALA A 134 8.87 16.26 -9.88
CA ALA A 134 7.50 16.49 -9.41
C ALA A 134 6.88 17.74 -10.05
N TYR A 135 5.55 17.84 -9.97
CA TYR A 135 4.84 19.05 -10.34
C TYR A 135 5.09 20.16 -9.33
N GLY A 136 5.54 21.31 -9.81
CA GLY A 136 5.71 22.53 -9.02
C GLY A 136 4.39 23.29 -8.93
N GLY A 137 3.70 23.17 -7.78
CA GLY A 137 2.38 23.74 -7.54
C GLY A 137 2.36 24.98 -6.68
N GLY A 138 3.47 25.36 -6.07
CA GLY A 138 3.58 26.53 -5.20
C GLY A 138 3.66 27.85 -5.98
N SER A 139 3.02 28.89 -5.43
CA SER A 139 2.95 30.20 -6.10
C SER A 139 4.32 30.91 -6.24
N ALA A 140 5.34 30.48 -5.48
CA ALA A 140 6.70 30.98 -5.56
C ALA A 140 7.71 29.94 -6.05
N ASP A 141 7.29 28.74 -6.44
CA ASP A 141 8.19 27.66 -6.85
C ASP A 141 9.09 28.05 -8.03
N LYS A 142 8.56 28.82 -9.00
CA LYS A 142 9.32 29.33 -10.15
C LYS A 142 10.40 30.34 -9.76
N LEU A 143 10.31 30.95 -8.58
CA LEU A 143 11.25 31.99 -8.14
C LEU A 143 12.50 31.40 -7.45
N VAL A 144 12.41 30.15 -6.99
CA VAL A 144 13.46 29.51 -6.17
C VAL A 144 14.28 28.45 -6.91
N VAL A 145 13.92 28.14 -8.16
CA VAL A 145 14.63 27.17 -8.99
C VAL A 145 15.73 27.81 -9.84
N ASP A 146 16.69 27.01 -10.24
CA ASP A 146 17.71 27.41 -11.22
C ASP A 146 17.14 27.47 -12.66
N LYS A 147 18.00 27.81 -13.62
CA LYS A 147 17.64 27.87 -15.06
C LYS A 147 17.19 26.52 -15.65
N ASN A 148 17.42 25.43 -14.96
CA ASN A 148 17.00 24.08 -15.36
C ASN A 148 15.82 23.60 -14.51
N ASP A 149 15.11 24.50 -13.82
CA ASP A 149 13.98 24.21 -12.90
C ASP A 149 14.35 23.26 -11.76
N ARG A 150 15.59 23.32 -11.24
CA ARG A 150 16.10 22.48 -10.16
C ARG A 150 16.33 23.30 -8.89
N ILE A 151 16.18 22.64 -7.74
CA ILE A 151 16.57 23.16 -6.43
C ILE A 151 17.12 22.01 -5.58
N GLU A 152 18.20 22.28 -4.83
CA GLU A 152 18.75 21.33 -3.88
C GLU A 152 17.96 21.35 -2.58
N VAL A 153 17.56 20.17 -2.08
CA VAL A 153 16.70 20.00 -0.92
C VAL A 153 17.19 18.86 0.00
N PRO A 154 16.82 18.85 1.30
CA PRO A 154 16.09 19.90 2.06
C PRO A 154 16.86 21.21 2.13
N PRO A 155 16.21 22.36 2.33
CA PRO A 155 16.90 23.65 2.36
C PRO A 155 17.98 23.76 3.44
N ASP A 156 17.74 23.18 4.63
CA ASP A 156 18.67 23.23 5.75
C ASP A 156 19.85 22.27 5.62
N ASN A 157 19.69 21.17 4.86
CA ASN A 157 20.72 20.14 4.67
C ASN A 157 20.54 19.45 3.32
N PRO A 158 20.96 20.08 2.21
CA PRO A 158 20.75 19.55 0.87
C PRO A 158 21.36 18.16 0.70
N SER A 159 20.57 17.22 0.21
CA SER A 159 20.97 15.82 0.04
C SER A 159 20.49 15.18 -1.25
N TYR A 160 19.60 15.86 -1.99
CA TYR A 160 19.12 15.44 -3.31
C TYR A 160 18.57 16.62 -4.11
N THR A 161 18.40 16.44 -5.41
CA THR A 161 17.88 17.46 -6.33
C THR A 161 16.37 17.29 -6.53
N LEU A 162 15.60 18.36 -6.33
CA LEU A 162 14.19 18.44 -6.74
C LEU A 162 14.11 19.13 -8.12
N ARG A 163 13.61 18.43 -9.12
CA ARG A 163 13.35 18.92 -10.48
C ARG A 163 11.87 19.15 -10.68
N ARG A 164 11.45 20.35 -10.98
CA ARG A 164 10.04 20.71 -11.14
C ARG A 164 9.58 20.63 -12.58
N VAL A 165 8.34 20.17 -12.76
CA VAL A 165 7.61 20.19 -14.04
C VAL A 165 6.46 21.17 -13.91
N TRP A 166 6.27 22.04 -14.89
CA TRP A 166 5.23 23.06 -14.87
C TRP A 166 4.02 22.61 -15.68
N LEU A 167 2.84 22.70 -15.08
CA LEU A 167 1.56 22.40 -15.69
C LEU A 167 0.72 23.68 -15.77
N SER A 168 -0.06 23.83 -16.86
CA SER A 168 -1.09 24.86 -16.94
C SER A 168 -2.31 24.49 -16.08
N GLU A 169 -3.23 25.44 -15.86
CA GLU A 169 -4.48 25.18 -15.15
C GLU A 169 -5.34 24.16 -15.89
N GLU A 170 -5.38 24.23 -17.23
CA GLU A 170 -6.12 23.28 -18.08
C GLU A 170 -5.54 21.87 -17.97
N GLU A 171 -4.20 21.75 -17.96
CA GLU A 171 -3.53 20.47 -17.75
C GLU A 171 -3.81 19.91 -16.36
N GLN A 172 -3.76 20.73 -15.32
CA GLN A 172 -4.13 20.34 -13.96
C GLN A 172 -5.59 19.88 -13.87
N GLN A 173 -6.49 20.62 -14.51
CA GLN A 173 -7.91 20.29 -14.51
C GLN A 173 -8.16 18.94 -15.20
N GLY A 174 -7.64 18.74 -16.40
CA GLY A 174 -7.88 17.50 -17.15
C GLY A 174 -7.12 16.30 -16.59
N TYR A 175 -5.81 16.45 -16.35
CA TYR A 175 -4.94 15.37 -15.89
C TYR A 175 -5.24 14.95 -14.46
N TYR A 176 -5.17 15.91 -13.51
CA TYR A 176 -5.24 15.59 -12.08
C TYR A 176 -6.68 15.49 -11.58
N LEU A 177 -7.50 16.55 -11.76
CA LEU A 177 -8.87 16.55 -11.26
C LEU A 177 -9.75 15.62 -12.10
N GLY A 178 -9.68 15.71 -13.43
CA GLY A 178 -10.49 14.93 -14.36
C GLY A 178 -10.08 13.45 -14.39
N PHE A 179 -9.13 13.08 -15.26
CA PHE A 179 -8.85 11.67 -15.51
C PHE A 179 -8.38 10.90 -14.29
N ALA A 180 -7.43 11.47 -13.52
CA ALA A 180 -6.91 10.77 -12.35
C ALA A 180 -7.94 10.66 -11.22
N ASN A 181 -8.65 11.76 -10.86
CA ASN A 181 -9.46 11.80 -9.65
C ASN A 181 -10.97 11.64 -9.84
N GLU A 182 -11.53 12.00 -10.99
CA GLU A 182 -12.92 11.66 -11.33
C GLU A 182 -13.02 10.33 -12.12
N GLY A 183 -11.94 9.89 -12.77
CA GLY A 183 -11.89 8.63 -13.52
C GLY A 183 -11.28 7.46 -12.74
N LEU A 184 -9.94 7.45 -12.61
CA LEU A 184 -9.21 6.30 -12.04
C LEU A 184 -9.42 6.10 -10.54
N TRP A 185 -9.51 7.19 -9.77
CA TRP A 185 -9.68 7.09 -8.32
C TRP A 185 -10.95 6.31 -7.92
N PRO A 186 -12.17 6.69 -8.34
CA PRO A 186 -13.37 5.94 -7.99
C PRO A 186 -13.38 4.55 -8.63
N LEU A 187 -12.85 4.38 -9.84
CA LEU A 187 -12.74 3.08 -10.51
C LEU A 187 -11.93 2.09 -9.68
N CYS A 188 -10.75 2.50 -9.23
CA CYS A 188 -9.82 1.61 -8.54
C CYS A 188 -10.23 1.31 -7.10
N HIS A 189 -10.88 2.26 -6.42
CA HIS A 189 -11.34 2.05 -5.04
C HIS A 189 -12.68 1.32 -4.94
N ILE A 190 -13.42 1.12 -6.04
CA ILE A 190 -14.74 0.46 -6.05
C ILE A 190 -15.68 1.08 -4.98
N ALA A 191 -15.61 2.40 -4.81
CA ALA A 191 -16.37 3.10 -3.77
C ALA A 191 -17.82 3.39 -4.17
N PHE A 192 -18.33 2.75 -5.24
CA PHE A 192 -19.64 2.92 -5.84
C PHE A 192 -19.96 4.36 -6.30
N THR A 193 -18.95 5.23 -6.31
CA THR A 193 -18.99 6.52 -6.99
C THR A 193 -18.72 6.27 -8.48
N ARG A 194 -19.61 6.74 -9.35
CA ARG A 194 -19.50 6.52 -10.79
C ARG A 194 -18.26 7.20 -11.35
N PRO A 195 -17.32 6.48 -11.97
CA PRO A 195 -16.18 7.07 -12.66
C PRO A 195 -16.63 7.92 -13.85
N ILE A 196 -15.98 9.06 -14.06
CA ILE A 196 -16.24 9.97 -15.16
C ILE A 196 -15.05 9.94 -16.11
N PHE A 197 -15.31 9.64 -17.37
CA PHE A 197 -14.29 9.58 -18.42
C PHE A 197 -14.64 10.56 -19.54
N ARG A 198 -13.77 11.57 -19.76
CA ARG A 198 -13.88 12.54 -20.84
C ARG A 198 -12.65 12.45 -21.75
N ALA A 199 -12.83 12.56 -23.05
CA ALA A 199 -11.71 12.50 -24.00
C ALA A 199 -10.70 13.62 -23.78
N SER A 200 -11.17 14.84 -23.45
CA SER A 200 -10.31 15.97 -23.14
C SER A 200 -9.41 15.72 -21.92
N ASP A 201 -9.95 15.06 -20.88
CA ASP A 201 -9.18 14.74 -19.69
C ASP A 201 -8.11 13.68 -19.98
N TRP A 202 -8.44 12.72 -20.85
CA TRP A 202 -7.48 11.74 -21.33
C TRP A 202 -6.34 12.39 -22.15
N GLU A 203 -6.67 13.31 -23.05
CA GLU A 203 -5.67 14.04 -23.84
C GLU A 203 -4.71 14.82 -22.93
N ALA A 204 -5.24 15.50 -21.90
CA ALA A 204 -4.42 16.18 -20.89
C ALA A 204 -3.56 15.18 -20.09
N TYR A 205 -4.10 14.03 -19.72
CA TYR A 205 -3.37 12.98 -19.02
C TYR A 205 -2.20 12.44 -19.86
N GLU A 206 -2.42 12.19 -21.14
CA GLU A 206 -1.37 11.77 -22.07
C GLU A 206 -0.30 12.86 -22.25
N ALA A 207 -0.70 14.12 -22.44
CA ALA A 207 0.21 15.25 -22.61
C ALA A 207 1.09 15.47 -21.37
N VAL A 208 0.53 15.40 -20.17
CA VAL A 208 1.29 15.54 -18.92
C VAL A 208 2.24 14.37 -18.71
N ASN A 209 1.82 13.12 -18.95
CA ASN A 209 2.72 11.97 -18.88
C ASN A 209 3.91 12.14 -19.84
N ARG A 210 3.70 12.70 -21.03
CA ARG A 210 4.76 13.00 -22.03
C ARG A 210 5.73 14.06 -21.50
N LYS A 211 5.25 15.16 -20.88
CA LYS A 211 6.11 16.17 -20.25
C LYS A 211 7.00 15.58 -19.16
N PHE A 212 6.46 14.69 -18.34
CA PHE A 212 7.26 14.02 -17.33
C PHE A 212 8.27 13.04 -17.95
N ALA A 213 7.91 12.33 -19.03
CA ALA A 213 8.85 11.48 -19.77
C ALA A 213 10.02 12.29 -20.35
N ASP A 214 9.72 13.44 -20.96
CA ASP A 214 10.74 14.35 -21.49
C ASP A 214 11.70 14.82 -20.39
N THR A 215 11.15 15.14 -19.22
CA THR A 215 11.94 15.55 -18.05
C THR A 215 12.82 14.42 -17.52
N VAL A 216 12.30 13.18 -17.40
CA VAL A 216 13.08 12.02 -16.97
C VAL A 216 14.25 11.79 -17.92
N VAL A 217 14.01 11.83 -19.23
CA VAL A 217 15.06 11.63 -20.23
C VAL A 217 16.12 12.75 -20.17
N ALA A 218 15.70 14.00 -19.94
CA ALA A 218 16.61 15.13 -19.77
C ALA A 218 17.45 15.06 -18.48
N GLU A 219 16.94 14.43 -17.43
CA GLU A 219 17.64 14.22 -16.16
C GLU A 219 18.53 12.96 -16.17
N ALA A 220 18.31 12.02 -17.08
CA ALA A 220 19.12 10.81 -17.19
C ALA A 220 20.57 11.12 -17.56
N ARG A 221 21.51 10.76 -16.70
CA ARG A 221 22.96 10.96 -16.91
C ARG A 221 23.61 9.85 -17.73
N ASN A 222 22.91 8.73 -17.84
CA ASN A 222 23.34 7.55 -18.60
C ASN A 222 22.10 6.80 -19.14
N GLU A 223 22.32 5.80 -19.96
CA GLU A 223 21.24 5.03 -20.60
C GLU A 223 20.55 4.03 -19.66
N ARG A 224 21.05 3.87 -18.40
CA ARG A 224 20.66 2.83 -17.47
C ARG A 224 20.23 3.36 -16.10
N PRO A 225 19.46 4.45 -16.00
CA PRO A 225 18.97 4.92 -14.72
C PRO A 225 17.99 3.91 -14.09
N ILE A 226 17.81 4.00 -12.77
CA ILE A 226 16.68 3.40 -12.08
C ILE A 226 15.64 4.49 -11.91
N VAL A 227 14.46 4.28 -12.50
CA VAL A 227 13.36 5.24 -12.45
C VAL A 227 12.24 4.66 -11.59
N LEU A 228 11.95 5.32 -10.46
CA LEU A 228 10.87 4.97 -9.54
C LEU A 228 9.65 5.85 -9.85
N VAL A 229 8.73 5.33 -10.65
CA VAL A 229 7.49 6.01 -11.02
C VAL A 229 6.42 5.75 -9.97
N GLN A 230 5.82 6.82 -9.44
CA GLN A 230 4.89 6.71 -8.33
C GLN A 230 3.45 7.03 -8.73
N ASP A 231 2.59 6.02 -8.53
CA ASP A 231 1.14 6.13 -8.48
C ASP A 231 0.41 6.27 -9.84
N TYR A 232 -0.91 6.18 -9.78
CA TYR A 232 -1.85 6.13 -10.89
C TYR A 232 -1.87 7.39 -11.79
N HIS A 233 -1.20 8.43 -11.38
CA HIS A 233 -1.02 9.64 -12.19
C HIS A 233 -0.17 9.39 -13.45
N PHE A 234 0.64 8.34 -13.46
CA PHE A 234 1.69 8.11 -14.45
C PHE A 234 1.59 6.74 -15.14
N ALA A 235 0.37 6.27 -15.42
CA ALA A 235 0.18 4.96 -16.03
C ALA A 235 0.82 4.84 -17.43
N LEU A 236 0.98 5.94 -18.17
CA LEU A 236 1.56 5.95 -19.52
C LEU A 236 3.06 6.22 -19.52
N LEU A 237 3.56 6.84 -18.47
CA LEU A 237 4.93 7.30 -18.33
C LEU A 237 5.98 6.18 -18.54
N PRO A 238 5.82 4.96 -17.99
CA PRO A 238 6.83 3.92 -18.13
C PRO A 238 7.11 3.54 -19.60
N ARG A 239 6.05 3.41 -20.43
CA ARG A 239 6.20 3.12 -21.85
C ARG A 239 6.93 4.25 -22.57
N MET A 240 6.55 5.50 -22.32
CA MET A 240 7.15 6.68 -22.93
C MET A 240 8.64 6.84 -22.55
N ILE A 241 9.03 6.43 -21.34
CA ILE A 241 10.45 6.39 -20.94
C ILE A 241 11.16 5.22 -21.62
N ARG A 242 10.57 4.03 -21.63
CA ARG A 242 11.15 2.81 -22.20
C ARG A 242 11.54 2.97 -23.68
N GLU A 243 10.68 3.64 -24.46
CA GLU A 243 10.93 3.93 -25.88
C GLU A 243 12.20 4.76 -26.11
N ARG A 244 12.58 5.59 -25.14
CA ARG A 244 13.71 6.53 -25.24
C ARG A 244 14.94 6.06 -24.45
N LEU A 245 14.73 5.33 -23.39
CA LEU A 245 15.76 4.74 -22.53
C LEU A 245 15.52 3.22 -22.39
N PRO A 246 15.82 2.45 -23.44
CA PRO A 246 15.50 1.02 -23.47
C PRO A 246 16.23 0.19 -22.40
N GLU A 247 17.37 0.66 -21.91
CA GLU A 247 18.18 -0.02 -20.89
C GLU A 247 17.82 0.41 -19.44
N ALA A 248 16.93 1.40 -19.25
CA ALA A 248 16.53 1.86 -17.93
C ALA A 248 15.80 0.76 -17.16
N ILE A 249 16.01 0.66 -15.85
CA ILE A 249 15.14 -0.12 -14.98
C ILE A 249 14.04 0.80 -14.45
N ILE A 250 12.83 0.55 -14.91
CA ILE A 250 11.66 1.34 -14.56
C ILE A 250 10.82 0.53 -13.58
N ILE A 251 10.64 1.07 -12.38
CA ILE A 251 9.80 0.47 -11.33
C ILE A 251 8.59 1.39 -11.15
N THR A 252 7.42 0.92 -11.55
CA THR A 252 6.18 1.64 -11.29
C THR A 252 5.51 1.08 -10.06
N PHE A 253 5.29 1.94 -9.06
CA PHE A 253 4.58 1.56 -7.86
C PHE A 253 3.18 2.20 -7.83
N TRP A 254 2.15 1.36 -7.83
CA TRP A 254 0.75 1.76 -7.83
C TRP A 254 0.21 1.79 -6.41
N HIS A 255 -0.07 2.97 -5.88
CA HIS A 255 -0.40 3.15 -4.45
C HIS A 255 -1.86 2.92 -4.10
N ILE A 256 -2.76 2.95 -5.07
CA ILE A 256 -4.19 2.69 -4.85
C ILE A 256 -4.55 1.23 -5.12
N PRO A 257 -5.72 0.74 -4.73
CA PRO A 257 -6.15 -0.61 -5.10
C PRO A 257 -6.13 -0.80 -6.62
N TRP A 258 -5.84 -2.03 -7.09
CA TRP A 258 -6.16 -2.41 -8.45
C TRP A 258 -7.44 -3.23 -8.44
N PRO A 259 -8.50 -2.81 -9.16
CA PRO A 259 -9.80 -3.50 -9.15
C PRO A 259 -9.71 -4.82 -9.92
N ASN A 260 -10.74 -5.66 -9.81
CA ASN A 260 -10.84 -6.84 -10.67
C ASN A 260 -11.03 -6.42 -12.13
N SER A 261 -10.79 -7.35 -13.06
CA SER A 261 -10.84 -7.09 -14.51
C SER A 261 -12.23 -6.68 -15.00
N GLU A 262 -13.31 -7.09 -14.32
CA GLU A 262 -14.68 -6.66 -14.68
C GLU A 262 -14.89 -5.17 -14.43
N VAL A 263 -14.53 -4.70 -13.23
CA VAL A 263 -14.62 -3.28 -12.89
C VAL A 263 -13.68 -2.46 -13.77
N PHE A 264 -12.45 -2.93 -13.99
CA PHE A 264 -11.48 -2.23 -14.83
C PHE A 264 -11.92 -2.13 -16.30
N SER A 265 -12.77 -3.07 -16.78
CA SER A 265 -13.26 -3.12 -18.16
C SER A 265 -14.02 -1.88 -18.60
N ILE A 266 -14.61 -1.12 -17.67
CA ILE A 266 -15.38 0.09 -18.00
C ILE A 266 -14.49 1.29 -18.39
N CYS A 267 -13.17 1.24 -18.13
CA CYS A 267 -12.25 2.28 -18.55
C CYS A 267 -12.11 2.25 -20.09
N PRO A 268 -12.41 3.35 -20.80
CA PRO A 268 -12.31 3.38 -22.27
C PRO A 268 -10.89 3.16 -22.78
N TRP A 269 -9.87 3.58 -22.00
CA TRP A 269 -8.45 3.50 -22.36
C TRP A 269 -7.69 2.41 -21.60
N ARG A 270 -8.39 1.37 -21.11
CA ARG A 270 -7.82 0.28 -20.33
C ARG A 270 -6.59 -0.38 -20.99
N GLU A 271 -6.65 -0.62 -22.28
CA GLU A 271 -5.54 -1.24 -23.04
C GLU A 271 -4.32 -0.34 -23.08
N LYS A 272 -4.51 0.97 -23.30
CA LYS A 272 -3.42 1.97 -23.29
C LYS A 272 -2.78 2.11 -21.90
N ILE A 273 -3.60 2.05 -20.83
CA ILE A 273 -3.10 2.08 -19.44
C ILE A 273 -2.25 0.84 -19.16
N LEU A 274 -2.73 -0.34 -19.52
CA LEU A 274 -1.98 -1.59 -19.34
C LEU A 274 -0.70 -1.61 -20.16
N ASP A 275 -0.76 -1.22 -21.44
CA ASP A 275 0.44 -1.07 -22.27
C ASP A 275 1.44 -0.09 -21.65
N GLY A 276 0.96 1.07 -21.19
CA GLY A 276 1.78 2.07 -20.52
C GLY A 276 2.53 1.50 -19.31
N LEU A 277 1.81 0.81 -18.41
CA LEU A 277 2.38 0.19 -17.22
C LEU A 277 3.36 -0.94 -17.55
N LEU A 278 3.12 -1.73 -18.61
CA LEU A 278 4.01 -2.78 -19.09
C LEU A 278 5.27 -2.25 -19.80
N GLY A 279 5.45 -0.93 -19.91
CA GLY A 279 6.76 -0.31 -20.14
C GLY A 279 7.73 -0.44 -18.97
N SER A 280 7.22 -0.79 -17.79
CA SER A 280 8.01 -1.01 -16.57
C SER A 280 8.77 -2.32 -16.60
N SER A 281 9.93 -2.36 -15.95
CA SER A 281 10.63 -3.62 -15.60
C SER A 281 9.94 -4.32 -14.44
N ILE A 282 9.38 -3.53 -13.50
CA ILE A 282 8.65 -4.02 -12.32
C ILE A 282 7.41 -3.15 -12.14
N VAL A 283 6.25 -3.79 -11.97
CA VAL A 283 5.01 -3.15 -11.52
C VAL A 283 4.73 -3.61 -10.09
N GLY A 284 4.77 -2.68 -9.16
CA GLY A 284 4.61 -2.94 -7.73
C GLY A 284 3.22 -2.55 -7.21
N PHE A 285 2.67 -3.37 -6.33
CA PHE A 285 1.45 -3.10 -5.58
C PHE A 285 1.68 -3.34 -4.08
N HIS A 286 0.72 -2.97 -3.23
CA HIS A 286 0.85 -3.23 -1.79
C HIS A 286 0.59 -4.68 -1.41
N THR A 287 -0.30 -5.37 -2.13
CA THR A 287 -0.78 -6.70 -1.76
C THR A 287 -0.74 -7.65 -2.95
N GLN A 288 -0.57 -8.95 -2.68
CA GLN A 288 -0.64 -9.97 -3.70
C GLN A 288 -2.01 -10.02 -4.40
N PHE A 289 -3.08 -9.64 -3.69
CA PHE A 289 -4.42 -9.56 -4.26
C PHE A 289 -4.48 -8.56 -5.43
N HIS A 290 -3.88 -7.38 -5.27
CA HIS A 290 -3.83 -6.38 -6.35
C HIS A 290 -2.89 -6.80 -7.48
N CYS A 291 -1.79 -7.51 -7.20
CA CYS A 291 -0.95 -8.11 -8.23
C CYS A 291 -1.75 -9.09 -9.10
N ASN A 292 -2.52 -9.98 -8.47
CA ASN A 292 -3.34 -10.95 -9.18
C ASN A 292 -4.40 -10.27 -10.04
N ASN A 293 -5.10 -9.26 -9.51
CA ASN A 293 -6.09 -8.50 -10.26
C ASN A 293 -5.48 -7.77 -11.47
N PHE A 294 -4.25 -7.24 -11.33
CA PHE A 294 -3.53 -6.62 -12.44
C PHE A 294 -3.19 -7.65 -13.52
N ILE A 295 -2.60 -8.79 -13.13
CA ILE A 295 -2.27 -9.88 -14.05
C ILE A 295 -3.52 -10.36 -14.79
N ASP A 296 -4.65 -10.54 -14.08
CA ASP A 296 -5.93 -10.95 -14.69
C ASP A 296 -6.50 -9.87 -15.63
N SER A 297 -6.23 -8.60 -15.36
CA SER A 297 -6.60 -7.51 -16.27
C SER A 297 -5.76 -7.54 -17.55
N VAL A 298 -4.45 -7.78 -17.43
CA VAL A 298 -3.55 -7.92 -18.59
C VAL A 298 -3.93 -9.12 -19.42
N ASP A 299 -4.13 -10.28 -18.80
CA ASP A 299 -4.53 -11.54 -19.48
C ASP A 299 -5.83 -11.38 -20.27
N ARG A 300 -6.76 -10.58 -19.74
CA ARG A 300 -8.06 -10.35 -20.36
C ARG A 300 -8.05 -9.38 -21.54
N PHE A 301 -7.22 -8.32 -21.48
CA PHE A 301 -7.31 -7.18 -22.41
C PHE A 301 -6.13 -7.05 -23.37
N LEU A 302 -5.02 -7.78 -23.14
CA LEU A 302 -3.85 -7.74 -24.01
C LEU A 302 -3.45 -9.15 -24.44
N GLU A 303 -2.97 -9.28 -25.67
CA GLU A 303 -2.30 -10.52 -26.12
C GLU A 303 -0.90 -10.59 -25.51
N SER A 304 -0.78 -11.29 -24.39
CA SER A 304 0.45 -11.39 -23.61
C SER A 304 0.68 -12.82 -23.14
N ARG A 305 1.92 -13.13 -22.75
CA ARG A 305 2.26 -14.42 -22.11
C ARG A 305 2.43 -14.19 -20.61
N ILE A 306 1.62 -14.88 -19.82
CA ILE A 306 1.67 -14.81 -18.37
C ILE A 306 2.41 -16.01 -17.80
N GLU A 307 3.46 -15.77 -17.02
CA GLU A 307 4.21 -16.77 -16.26
C GLU A 307 3.88 -16.58 -14.77
N ARG A 308 2.83 -17.29 -14.31
CA ARG A 308 2.26 -17.10 -12.96
C ARG A 308 3.22 -17.50 -11.84
N GLU A 309 4.08 -18.51 -12.07
CA GLU A 309 5.07 -18.96 -11.09
C GLU A 309 6.09 -17.87 -10.77
N ASP A 310 6.52 -17.14 -11.79
CA ASP A 310 7.51 -16.05 -11.67
C ASP A 310 6.86 -14.68 -11.50
N SER A 311 5.52 -14.62 -11.51
CA SER A 311 4.75 -13.36 -11.54
C SER A 311 5.25 -12.42 -12.65
N ALA A 312 5.53 -12.97 -13.83
CA ALA A 312 6.10 -12.27 -14.97
C ALA A 312 5.10 -12.19 -16.13
N ILE A 313 5.13 -11.08 -16.84
CA ILE A 313 4.32 -10.81 -18.03
C ILE A 313 5.27 -10.49 -19.19
N SER A 314 5.20 -11.30 -20.26
CA SER A 314 5.89 -11.01 -21.52
C SER A 314 4.94 -10.34 -22.50
N TYR A 315 5.23 -9.10 -22.85
CA TYR A 315 4.42 -8.27 -23.76
C TYR A 315 5.28 -7.33 -24.59
N GLY A 316 5.03 -7.26 -25.90
CA GLY A 316 5.76 -6.36 -26.80
C GLY A 316 7.28 -6.58 -26.82
N GLY A 317 7.74 -7.80 -26.58
CA GLY A 317 9.17 -8.14 -26.52
C GLY A 317 9.86 -7.79 -25.20
N GLN A 318 9.12 -7.38 -24.19
CA GLN A 318 9.62 -7.06 -22.85
C GLN A 318 9.03 -7.98 -21.79
N ILE A 319 9.75 -8.15 -20.68
CA ILE A 319 9.29 -8.87 -19.51
C ILE A 319 9.12 -7.85 -18.38
N SER A 320 7.91 -7.82 -17.79
CA SER A 320 7.57 -7.04 -16.61
C SER A 320 7.30 -7.99 -15.44
N LEU A 321 7.95 -7.77 -14.30
CA LEU A 321 7.63 -8.47 -13.06
C LEU A 321 6.50 -7.75 -12.33
N VAL A 322 5.61 -8.51 -11.69
CA VAL A 322 4.47 -7.97 -10.91
C VAL A 322 4.59 -8.45 -9.48
N HIS A 323 5.02 -7.57 -8.57
CA HIS A 323 5.35 -7.96 -7.21
C HIS A 323 4.59 -7.13 -6.15
N ALA A 324 4.33 -7.77 -5.00
CA ALA A 324 3.79 -7.09 -3.84
C ALA A 324 4.92 -6.51 -2.96
N TYR A 325 4.87 -5.20 -2.75
CA TYR A 325 5.75 -4.47 -1.85
C TYR A 325 4.87 -3.63 -0.90
N PRO A 326 4.55 -4.13 0.30
CA PRO A 326 3.73 -3.38 1.24
C PRO A 326 4.48 -2.14 1.74
N ILE A 327 4.01 -0.94 1.36
CA ILE A 327 4.61 0.32 1.81
C ILE A 327 4.45 0.50 3.31
N SER A 328 5.40 1.18 3.93
CA SER A 328 5.38 1.45 5.35
C SER A 328 5.87 2.87 5.67
N ILE A 329 6.12 3.12 6.93
CA ILE A 329 6.64 4.38 7.46
C ILE A 329 8.09 4.24 7.89
N GLU A 330 8.77 5.37 8.09
CA GLU A 330 10.08 5.41 8.74
C GLU A 330 9.98 4.91 10.19
N TRP A 331 10.97 4.16 10.65
CA TRP A 331 11.02 3.66 12.02
C TRP A 331 12.36 3.98 12.71
N PRO A 332 12.31 4.60 13.92
CA PRO A 332 11.14 5.26 14.49
C PRO A 332 10.76 6.51 13.67
N PRO A 333 9.48 6.92 13.64
CA PRO A 333 9.09 8.17 13.00
C PRO A 333 9.84 9.37 13.60
N ALA A 334 10.44 10.21 12.75
CA ALA A 334 11.25 11.35 13.18
C ALA A 334 10.48 12.34 14.09
N GLN A 335 9.17 12.41 13.93
CA GLN A 335 8.28 13.27 14.72
C GLN A 335 8.24 12.89 16.20
N LEU A 336 8.38 11.60 16.53
CA LEU A 336 8.29 11.11 17.91
C LEU A 336 9.39 11.69 18.81
N GLY A 337 10.59 11.91 18.28
CA GLY A 337 11.68 12.50 19.03
C GLY A 337 11.51 13.98 19.39
N LYS A 338 10.52 14.65 18.77
CA LYS A 338 10.21 16.08 18.99
C LYS A 338 9.00 16.29 19.91
N LEU A 339 8.33 15.19 20.30
CA LEU A 339 7.10 15.24 21.09
C LEU A 339 7.37 14.94 22.57
N PRO A 340 6.54 15.52 23.46
CA PRO A 340 6.47 15.08 24.86
C PRO A 340 6.07 13.60 24.95
N ASP A 341 6.24 13.00 26.12
CA ASP A 341 5.79 11.63 26.37
C ASP A 341 4.28 11.44 26.16
N VAL A 342 3.84 10.18 26.07
CA VAL A 342 2.42 9.83 25.82
C VAL A 342 1.49 10.44 26.87
N ALA A 343 1.89 10.44 28.15
CA ALA A 343 1.05 10.98 29.23
C ALA A 343 0.86 12.50 29.10
N GLN A 344 1.91 13.21 28.73
CA GLN A 344 1.85 14.66 28.51
C GLN A 344 1.04 15.01 27.25
N CYS A 345 1.27 14.30 26.13
CA CYS A 345 0.45 14.46 24.91
C CYS A 345 -1.04 14.26 25.24
N ARG A 346 -1.36 13.20 26.02
CA ARG A 346 -2.72 12.90 26.44
C ARG A 346 -3.36 14.06 27.23
N ARG A 347 -2.63 14.67 28.14
CA ARG A 347 -3.13 15.86 28.89
C ARG A 347 -3.36 17.06 27.97
N GLN A 348 -2.41 17.38 27.12
CA GLN A 348 -2.46 18.53 26.20
C GLN A 348 -3.62 18.43 25.21
N VAL A 349 -3.80 17.24 24.59
CA VAL A 349 -4.90 17.00 23.64
C VAL A 349 -6.26 17.08 24.36
N ARG A 350 -6.38 16.52 25.57
CA ARG A 350 -7.62 16.60 26.35
C ARG A 350 -7.97 18.03 26.72
N GLU A 351 -7.00 18.81 27.17
CA GLU A 351 -7.17 20.22 27.47
C GLU A 351 -7.58 21.03 26.23
N LYS A 352 -6.89 20.80 25.10
CA LYS A 352 -7.17 21.47 23.81
C LYS A 352 -8.62 21.24 23.35
N PHE A 353 -9.15 20.04 23.52
CA PHE A 353 -10.50 19.68 23.05
C PHE A 353 -11.55 19.62 24.16
N GLY A 354 -11.23 20.09 25.37
CA GLY A 354 -12.17 20.14 26.48
C GLY A 354 -12.67 18.77 26.96
N LEU A 355 -11.84 17.72 26.86
CA LEU A 355 -12.23 16.35 27.20
C LEU A 355 -11.93 16.05 28.68
N ALA A 356 -12.91 15.60 29.42
CA ALA A 356 -12.74 15.14 30.80
C ALA A 356 -11.83 13.92 30.88
N GLU A 357 -11.14 13.72 32.02
CA GLU A 357 -10.16 12.62 32.18
C GLU A 357 -10.75 11.23 31.99
N ASN A 358 -12.00 11.03 32.37
CA ASN A 358 -12.72 9.75 32.28
C ASN A 358 -13.30 9.46 30.88
N VAL A 359 -13.24 10.40 29.94
CA VAL A 359 -13.74 10.21 28.56
C VAL A 359 -12.71 9.46 27.75
N LYS A 360 -13.08 8.36 27.13
CA LYS A 360 -12.27 7.63 26.16
C LYS A 360 -12.23 8.37 24.83
N LEU A 361 -11.04 8.54 24.28
CA LEU A 361 -10.84 9.26 23.02
C LEU A 361 -10.67 8.27 21.85
N CYS A 362 -11.65 8.27 20.96
CA CYS A 362 -11.55 7.61 19.66
C CYS A 362 -11.11 8.62 18.60
N VAL A 363 -10.23 8.21 17.68
CA VAL A 363 -9.73 9.12 16.63
C VAL A 363 -9.85 8.50 15.25
N GLY A 364 -10.16 9.36 14.25
CA GLY A 364 -9.99 9.10 12.83
C GLY A 364 -9.17 10.23 12.21
N VAL A 365 -8.16 9.92 11.45
CA VAL A 365 -7.27 10.93 10.85
C VAL A 365 -7.05 10.60 9.37
N GLU A 366 -7.57 11.45 8.50
CA GLU A 366 -7.39 11.32 7.05
C GLU A 366 -7.72 12.63 6.31
N ARG A 367 -7.58 12.58 5.01
CA ARG A 367 -8.19 13.59 4.14
C ARG A 367 -9.68 13.34 4.04
N LEU A 368 -10.44 14.39 3.85
CA LEU A 368 -11.86 14.29 3.51
C LEU A 368 -11.98 13.61 2.14
N ASP A 369 -12.33 12.32 2.14
CA ASP A 369 -12.41 11.50 0.93
C ASP A 369 -13.46 10.38 1.15
N TYR A 370 -14.34 10.20 0.18
CA TYR A 370 -15.44 9.22 0.26
C TYR A 370 -14.97 7.76 0.38
N THR A 371 -13.70 7.49 0.05
CA THR A 371 -13.12 6.16 0.23
C THR A 371 -12.75 5.83 1.67
N LYS A 372 -12.78 6.81 2.58
CA LYS A 372 -12.23 6.67 3.94
C LYS A 372 -13.25 6.20 4.99
N GLY A 373 -14.53 6.10 4.65
CA GLY A 373 -15.57 5.59 5.55
C GLY A 373 -15.79 6.47 6.78
N ILE A 374 -15.79 7.81 6.62
CA ILE A 374 -16.01 8.75 7.73
C ILE A 374 -17.42 8.63 8.26
N LEU A 375 -18.42 8.61 7.38
CA LEU A 375 -19.83 8.45 7.75
C LEU A 375 -20.09 7.11 8.44
N ASP A 376 -19.40 6.05 7.98
CA ASP A 376 -19.52 4.70 8.55
C ASP A 376 -19.00 4.64 9.99
N ARG A 377 -17.97 5.45 10.33
CA ARG A 377 -17.52 5.61 11.73
C ARG A 377 -18.55 6.30 12.61
N PHE A 378 -19.22 7.31 12.05
CA PHE A 378 -20.28 8.00 12.79
C PHE A 378 -21.46 7.04 13.03
N ASN A 379 -21.81 6.21 12.04
CA ASN A 379 -22.80 5.16 12.21
C ASN A 379 -22.39 4.14 13.29
N ALA A 380 -21.12 3.74 13.34
CA ALA A 380 -20.63 2.83 14.38
C ALA A 380 -20.70 3.44 15.79
N LEU A 381 -20.43 4.74 15.92
CA LEU A 381 -20.60 5.44 17.19
C LEU A 381 -22.08 5.56 17.58
N ASP A 382 -22.96 5.79 16.60
CA ASP A 382 -24.42 5.81 16.80
C ASP A 382 -24.95 4.48 17.32
N GLU A 383 -24.54 3.38 16.69
CA GLU A 383 -24.86 2.02 17.13
C GLU A 383 -24.39 1.78 18.57
N LEU A 384 -23.13 2.10 18.87
CA LEU A 384 -22.61 1.99 20.24
C LEU A 384 -23.46 2.78 21.26
N LEU A 385 -23.74 4.06 20.98
CA LEU A 385 -24.46 4.91 21.94
C LEU A 385 -25.95 4.58 22.03
N THR A 386 -26.53 4.01 21.00
CA THR A 386 -27.92 3.50 21.00
C THR A 386 -28.05 2.23 21.83
N LEU A 387 -27.17 1.25 21.61
CA LEU A 387 -27.22 -0.05 22.28
C LEU A 387 -26.63 -0.03 23.69
N HIS A 388 -25.69 0.87 23.93
CA HIS A 388 -24.94 1.02 25.17
C HIS A 388 -24.96 2.46 25.69
N PRO A 389 -26.15 2.98 26.12
CA PRO A 389 -26.31 4.36 26.55
C PRO A 389 -25.46 4.73 27.77
N GLU A 390 -24.93 3.75 28.52
CA GLU A 390 -23.96 3.97 29.60
C GLU A 390 -22.62 4.56 29.12
N TRP A 391 -22.33 4.53 27.81
CA TRP A 391 -21.16 5.17 27.21
C TRP A 391 -21.37 6.65 26.85
N ILE A 392 -22.61 7.16 26.90
CA ILE A 392 -22.89 8.60 26.70
C ILE A 392 -22.20 9.39 27.82
N GLY A 393 -21.35 10.33 27.45
CA GLY A 393 -20.52 11.10 28.38
C GLY A 393 -19.17 10.44 28.73
N LYS A 394 -18.90 9.24 28.20
CA LYS A 394 -17.66 8.48 28.49
C LYS A 394 -16.80 8.18 27.25
N VAL A 395 -17.30 8.43 26.06
CA VAL A 395 -16.55 8.28 24.79
C VAL A 395 -16.73 9.54 23.94
N ALA A 396 -15.67 10.02 23.34
CA ALA A 396 -15.70 11.09 22.34
C ALA A 396 -14.92 10.65 21.10
N PHE A 397 -15.43 11.03 19.94
CA PHE A 397 -14.79 10.74 18.65
C PHE A 397 -14.25 12.04 18.04
N LEU A 398 -12.93 12.09 17.86
CA LEU A 398 -12.23 13.19 17.20
C LEU A 398 -11.93 12.79 15.75
N GLN A 399 -12.60 13.40 14.79
CA GLN A 399 -12.34 13.23 13.38
C GLN A 399 -11.51 14.38 12.84
N ILE A 400 -10.28 14.10 12.43
CA ILE A 400 -9.47 15.03 11.62
C ILE A 400 -9.74 14.67 10.16
N ALA A 401 -10.34 15.60 9.42
CA ALA A 401 -10.71 15.43 8.00
C ALA A 401 -10.13 16.60 7.18
N ALA A 402 -8.83 16.52 6.87
CA ALA A 402 -8.16 17.58 6.11
C ALA A 402 -8.83 17.77 4.72
N PRO A 403 -9.09 19.00 4.27
CA PRO A 403 -9.71 19.26 2.98
C PRO A 403 -8.92 18.63 1.84
N SER A 404 -9.62 18.04 0.89
CA SER A 404 -9.03 17.42 -0.31
C SER A 404 -9.97 17.61 -1.48
N ARG A 405 -9.43 18.00 -2.66
CA ARG A 405 -10.19 18.08 -3.92
C ARG A 405 -11.54 18.82 -3.79
N GLY A 406 -11.58 19.86 -2.97
CA GLY A 406 -12.80 20.60 -2.61
C GLY A 406 -13.55 21.26 -3.77
N THR A 407 -12.99 21.32 -4.97
CA THR A 407 -13.65 21.77 -6.20
C THR A 407 -14.52 20.70 -6.85
N LEU A 408 -14.36 19.42 -6.48
CA LEU A 408 -15.15 18.33 -7.03
C LEU A 408 -16.48 18.16 -6.26
N PRO A 409 -17.64 18.06 -6.95
CA PRO A 409 -18.94 17.99 -6.30
C PRO A 409 -19.11 16.86 -5.29
N ALA A 410 -18.56 15.67 -5.59
CA ALA A 410 -18.62 14.51 -4.68
C ALA A 410 -17.93 14.76 -3.33
N TYR A 411 -16.87 15.57 -3.31
CA TYR A 411 -16.15 15.92 -2.08
C TYR A 411 -16.86 17.02 -1.29
N GLN A 412 -17.51 17.98 -1.98
CA GLN A 412 -18.35 18.99 -1.36
C GLN A 412 -19.56 18.35 -0.68
N GLN A 413 -20.26 17.47 -1.37
CA GLN A 413 -21.38 16.73 -0.83
C GLN A 413 -20.97 15.92 0.40
N LEU A 414 -19.87 15.16 0.32
CA LEU A 414 -19.34 14.42 1.47
C LEU A 414 -19.07 15.31 2.69
N TYR A 415 -18.51 16.51 2.46
CA TYR A 415 -18.24 17.46 3.53
C TYR A 415 -19.52 17.88 4.25
N GLU A 416 -20.57 18.23 3.49
CA GLU A 416 -21.86 18.62 4.03
C GLU A 416 -22.55 17.45 4.78
N GLU A 417 -22.49 16.25 4.23
CA GLU A 417 -23.01 15.04 4.86
C GLU A 417 -22.30 14.72 6.17
N CYS A 418 -20.98 14.82 6.21
CA CYS A 418 -20.21 14.57 7.43
C CYS A 418 -20.53 15.59 8.53
N LEU A 419 -20.63 16.88 8.19
CA LEU A 419 -21.01 17.92 9.16
C LEU A 419 -22.41 17.68 9.70
N SER A 420 -23.39 17.48 8.80
CA SER A 420 -24.79 17.25 9.20
C SER A 420 -24.93 16.03 10.10
N HIS A 421 -24.21 14.94 9.82
CA HIS A 421 -24.25 13.72 10.62
C HIS A 421 -23.59 13.93 12.00
N ALA A 422 -22.45 14.62 12.05
CA ALA A 422 -21.80 14.96 13.31
C ALA A 422 -22.70 15.84 14.20
N GLU A 423 -23.37 16.85 13.61
CA GLU A 423 -24.33 17.71 14.31
C GLU A 423 -25.55 16.90 14.82
N ASP A 424 -26.05 15.96 14.04
CA ASP A 424 -27.15 15.09 14.45
C ASP A 424 -26.78 14.23 15.67
N LEU A 425 -25.61 13.59 15.66
CA LEU A 425 -25.10 12.84 16.81
C LEU A 425 -24.92 13.72 18.03
N ASN A 426 -24.35 14.91 17.84
CA ASN A 426 -24.15 15.88 18.92
C ASN A 426 -25.48 16.39 19.50
N ARG A 427 -26.52 16.55 18.69
CA ARG A 427 -27.87 16.92 19.14
C ARG A 427 -28.53 15.79 19.93
N ARG A 428 -28.37 14.53 19.51
CA ARG A 428 -29.01 13.36 20.16
C ARG A 428 -28.34 12.98 21.46
N TYR A 429 -27.03 12.98 21.52
CA TYR A 429 -26.24 12.43 22.63
C TYR A 429 -25.46 13.48 23.42
N GLY A 430 -25.29 14.70 22.88
CA GLY A 430 -24.58 15.78 23.53
C GLY A 430 -25.28 16.26 24.81
N ARG A 431 -24.49 16.77 25.76
CA ARG A 431 -24.93 17.29 27.05
C ARG A 431 -24.05 18.50 27.41
N GLU A 432 -24.43 19.27 28.40
CA GLU A 432 -23.57 20.34 28.92
C GLU A 432 -22.17 19.79 29.29
N GLY A 433 -21.15 20.38 28.68
CA GLY A 433 -19.74 19.95 28.87
C GLY A 433 -19.34 18.63 28.18
N TYR A 434 -20.20 18.04 27.29
CA TYR A 434 -19.89 16.84 26.54
C TYR A 434 -20.37 16.92 25.10
N THR A 435 -19.42 16.75 24.19
CA THR A 435 -19.65 16.67 22.73
C THR A 435 -19.16 15.32 22.22
N PRO A 436 -20.05 14.41 21.77
CA PRO A 436 -19.66 13.06 21.32
C PRO A 436 -18.81 13.05 20.06
N VAL A 437 -19.01 13.96 19.11
CA VAL A 437 -18.25 14.05 17.85
C VAL A 437 -17.61 15.42 17.72
N LEU A 438 -16.29 15.43 17.61
CA LEU A 438 -15.47 16.61 17.32
C LEU A 438 -14.93 16.46 15.89
N MET A 439 -15.52 17.17 14.93
CA MET A 439 -15.06 17.16 13.54
C MET A 439 -14.20 18.38 13.26
N ILE A 440 -12.95 18.14 12.85
CA ILE A 440 -11.95 19.17 12.55
C ILE A 440 -11.56 19.05 11.08
N THR A 441 -11.76 20.12 10.33
CA THR A 441 -11.47 20.17 8.88
C THR A 441 -10.24 21.00 8.54
N GLU A 442 -9.51 21.46 9.54
CA GLU A 442 -8.28 22.21 9.38
C GLU A 442 -7.08 21.29 9.10
N HIS A 443 -6.08 21.85 8.41
CA HIS A 443 -4.81 21.17 8.25
C HIS A 443 -4.05 21.05 9.57
N HIS A 444 -3.58 19.85 9.88
CA HIS A 444 -2.72 19.57 11.01
C HIS A 444 -1.32 19.19 10.53
N SER A 445 -0.30 19.69 11.21
CA SER A 445 1.07 19.24 10.98
C SER A 445 1.22 17.77 11.39
N GLN A 446 2.20 17.08 10.82
CA GLN A 446 2.49 15.71 11.24
C GLN A 446 2.74 15.59 12.75
N GLN A 447 3.42 16.58 13.35
CA GLN A 447 3.64 16.62 14.79
C GLN A 447 2.34 16.63 15.57
N GLN A 448 1.38 17.49 15.21
CA GLN A 448 0.06 17.55 15.86
C GLN A 448 -0.73 16.25 15.69
N VAL A 449 -0.61 15.61 14.53
CA VAL A 449 -1.26 14.31 14.29
C VAL A 449 -0.67 13.23 15.21
N TYR A 450 0.65 13.15 15.37
CA TYR A 450 1.27 12.21 16.28
C TYR A 450 0.96 12.48 17.75
N GLU A 451 0.80 13.74 18.17
CA GLU A 451 0.28 14.10 19.50
C GLU A 451 -1.12 13.51 19.74
N ILE A 452 -2.00 13.62 18.74
CA ILE A 452 -3.36 13.07 18.80
C ILE A 452 -3.32 11.53 18.85
N TYR A 453 -2.47 10.86 18.07
CA TYR A 453 -2.29 9.40 18.14
C TYR A 453 -1.82 8.94 19.52
N ARG A 454 -0.87 9.67 20.15
CA ARG A 454 -0.43 9.38 21.52
C ARG A 454 -1.56 9.54 22.55
N ALA A 455 -2.49 10.45 22.33
CA ALA A 455 -3.59 10.71 23.24
C ALA A 455 -4.76 9.72 23.11
N ALA A 456 -4.91 9.06 21.96
CA ALA A 456 -6.08 8.25 21.62
C ALA A 456 -6.13 6.93 22.39
N ASP A 457 -7.32 6.53 22.84
CA ASP A 457 -7.60 5.18 23.35
C ASP A 457 -7.90 4.20 22.20
N VAL A 458 -8.55 4.67 21.13
CA VAL A 458 -8.90 3.87 19.95
C VAL A 458 -8.59 4.68 18.69
N CYS A 459 -7.98 4.07 17.70
CA CYS A 459 -7.84 4.62 16.36
C CYS A 459 -8.70 3.82 15.39
N MET A 460 -9.57 4.50 14.64
CA MET A 460 -10.46 3.87 13.67
C MET A 460 -10.00 4.18 12.24
N VAL A 461 -9.53 3.15 11.55
CA VAL A 461 -9.10 3.19 10.15
C VAL A 461 -10.07 2.32 9.34
N THR A 462 -11.17 2.91 8.91
CA THR A 462 -12.32 2.19 8.34
C THR A 462 -12.52 2.50 6.86
N SER A 463 -11.42 2.65 6.11
CA SER A 463 -11.50 2.89 4.66
C SER A 463 -12.37 1.82 3.98
N LEU A 464 -13.26 2.28 3.08
CA LEU A 464 -14.13 1.40 2.28
C LEU A 464 -13.29 0.56 1.31
N HIS A 465 -12.22 1.15 0.77
CA HIS A 465 -11.17 0.47 0.04
C HIS A 465 -9.89 1.32 0.09
N ASP A 466 -8.75 0.70 0.34
CA ASP A 466 -7.47 1.42 0.40
C ASP A 466 -6.30 0.50 0.01
N GLY A 467 -5.33 1.03 -0.72
CA GLY A 467 -4.14 0.27 -1.11
C GLY A 467 -3.35 -0.24 0.09
N MET A 468 -3.11 0.64 1.07
CA MET A 468 -2.40 0.29 2.32
C MET A 468 -3.06 0.93 3.55
N ASN A 469 -3.11 2.23 3.64
CA ASN A 469 -3.44 3.12 4.75
C ASN A 469 -2.32 3.21 5.80
N LEU A 470 -1.49 4.23 5.67
CA LEU A 470 -0.35 4.46 6.56
C LEU A 470 -0.77 4.95 7.96
N VAL A 471 -1.96 5.56 8.11
CA VAL A 471 -2.49 6.01 9.41
C VAL A 471 -2.49 4.87 10.43
N ALA A 472 -2.85 3.65 10.02
CA ALA A 472 -2.80 2.47 10.87
C ALA A 472 -1.38 2.22 11.42
N LYS A 473 -0.35 2.32 10.57
CA LYS A 473 1.05 2.13 10.94
C LYS A 473 1.60 3.29 11.77
N GLU A 474 1.20 4.53 11.46
CA GLU A 474 1.57 5.73 12.21
C GLU A 474 1.00 5.69 13.63
N PHE A 475 -0.28 5.32 13.80
CA PHE A 475 -0.87 5.13 15.11
C PHE A 475 -0.10 4.08 15.92
N VAL A 476 0.15 2.91 15.36
CA VAL A 476 0.92 1.83 16.01
C VAL A 476 2.31 2.31 16.43
N ALA A 477 3.00 3.07 15.56
CA ALA A 477 4.32 3.61 15.88
C ALA A 477 4.29 4.65 17.01
N ALA A 478 3.23 5.46 17.09
CA ALA A 478 3.06 6.50 18.09
C ALA A 478 2.80 5.96 19.52
N ARG A 479 2.39 4.68 19.65
CA ARG A 479 2.01 4.09 20.93
C ARG A 479 3.18 3.37 21.59
N GLU A 480 4.16 4.15 22.04
CA GLU A 480 5.36 3.66 22.73
C GLU A 480 5.03 3.08 24.12
N ASP A 481 3.89 3.47 24.68
CA ASP A 481 3.31 2.94 25.91
C ASP A 481 2.65 1.56 25.73
N GLU A 482 2.63 1.04 24.51
CA GLU A 482 1.96 -0.21 24.11
C GLU A 482 0.46 -0.26 24.47
N GLN A 483 -0.19 0.89 24.64
CA GLN A 483 -1.62 1.00 24.93
C GLN A 483 -2.39 1.51 23.71
N GLY A 484 -3.72 1.38 23.76
CA GLY A 484 -4.61 1.78 22.66
C GLY A 484 -4.93 0.64 21.71
N VAL A 485 -6.07 0.77 21.02
CA VAL A 485 -6.61 -0.26 20.12
C VAL A 485 -6.77 0.29 18.73
N LEU A 486 -6.39 -0.49 17.73
CA LEU A 486 -6.61 -0.20 16.31
C LEU A 486 -7.82 -0.97 15.80
N LEU A 487 -8.87 -0.27 15.35
CA LEU A 487 -9.93 -0.83 14.50
C LEU A 487 -9.53 -0.61 13.04
N LEU A 488 -9.46 -1.69 12.27
CA LEU A 488 -8.90 -1.65 10.92
C LEU A 488 -9.81 -2.33 9.91
N SER A 489 -10.15 -1.61 8.85
CA SER A 489 -10.94 -2.16 7.74
C SER A 489 -10.24 -3.36 7.09
N MET A 490 -11.00 -4.44 6.88
CA MET A 490 -10.55 -5.61 6.13
C MET A 490 -10.19 -5.29 4.65
N PHE A 491 -10.64 -4.12 4.14
CA PHE A 491 -10.40 -3.63 2.79
C PHE A 491 -9.21 -2.66 2.68
N ALA A 492 -8.52 -2.37 3.78
CA ALA A 492 -7.25 -1.67 3.77
C ALA A 492 -6.09 -2.66 3.67
N GLY A 493 -5.08 -2.39 2.84
CA GLY A 493 -3.91 -3.27 2.69
C GLY A 493 -3.20 -3.55 4.01
N ALA A 494 -3.16 -2.59 4.93
CA ALA A 494 -2.57 -2.74 6.26
C ALA A 494 -3.18 -3.89 7.07
N SER A 495 -4.45 -4.29 6.81
CA SER A 495 -5.10 -5.42 7.47
C SER A 495 -4.43 -6.77 7.17
N LYS A 496 -3.60 -6.85 6.12
CA LYS A 496 -2.87 -8.06 5.75
C LYS A 496 -1.56 -8.22 6.54
N GLU A 497 -1.12 -7.16 7.18
CA GLU A 497 0.09 -7.15 8.02
C GLU A 497 -0.25 -7.03 9.51
N LEU A 498 -1.17 -6.14 9.88
CA LEU A 498 -1.53 -5.83 11.26
C LEU A 498 -2.68 -6.72 11.77
N LEU A 499 -2.42 -8.02 11.87
CA LEU A 499 -3.43 -9.04 12.20
C LEU A 499 -3.94 -8.97 13.66
N ASP A 500 -3.18 -8.30 14.54
CA ASP A 500 -3.57 -8.08 15.94
C ASP A 500 -4.50 -6.86 16.12
N ALA A 501 -4.83 -6.11 15.04
CA ALA A 501 -5.89 -5.11 15.06
C ALA A 501 -7.28 -5.78 15.16
N LEU A 502 -8.30 -5.03 15.59
CA LEU A 502 -9.69 -5.46 15.46
C LEU A 502 -10.12 -5.23 14.00
N ILE A 503 -10.19 -6.31 13.25
CA ILE A 503 -10.53 -6.27 11.82
C ILE A 503 -12.04 -6.20 11.65
N VAL A 504 -12.51 -5.18 10.94
CA VAL A 504 -13.93 -4.88 10.75
C VAL A 504 -14.32 -4.76 9.27
N ASN A 505 -15.59 -5.02 8.98
CA ASN A 505 -16.20 -4.66 7.71
C ASN A 505 -16.81 -3.25 7.85
N PRO A 506 -16.31 -2.21 7.18
CA PRO A 506 -16.82 -0.85 7.33
C PRO A 506 -18.25 -0.66 6.84
N TYR A 507 -18.79 -1.57 6.04
CA TYR A 507 -20.18 -1.56 5.58
C TYR A 507 -21.17 -2.14 6.59
N ASP A 508 -20.69 -2.66 7.72
CA ASP A 508 -21.50 -3.24 8.80
C ASP A 508 -21.37 -2.38 10.07
N ALA A 509 -22.28 -1.43 10.23
CA ALA A 509 -22.27 -0.50 11.36
C ALA A 509 -22.42 -1.23 12.71
N ALA A 510 -23.23 -2.29 12.76
CA ALA A 510 -23.42 -3.07 13.99
C ALA A 510 -22.12 -3.79 14.39
N MET A 511 -21.47 -4.49 13.44
CA MET A 511 -20.16 -5.11 13.68
C MET A 511 -19.11 -4.07 14.14
N MET A 512 -19.12 -2.89 13.54
CA MET A 512 -18.20 -1.81 13.95
C MET A 512 -18.52 -1.27 15.34
N GLY A 513 -19.79 -1.14 15.71
CA GLY A 513 -20.24 -0.74 17.04
C GLY A 513 -19.79 -1.75 18.11
N ASP A 514 -20.00 -3.04 17.86
CA ASP A 514 -19.53 -4.13 18.74
C ASP A 514 -18.00 -4.13 18.89
N ALA A 515 -17.26 -3.96 17.80
CA ALA A 515 -15.80 -3.88 17.81
C ALA A 515 -15.32 -2.63 18.58
N LEU A 516 -16.03 -1.51 18.47
CA LEU A 516 -15.74 -0.30 19.24
C LEU A 516 -15.97 -0.54 20.74
N LEU A 517 -17.07 -1.20 21.13
CA LEU A 517 -17.30 -1.61 22.52
C LEU A 517 -16.18 -2.52 23.04
N GLN A 518 -15.79 -3.52 22.25
CA GLN A 518 -14.68 -4.41 22.58
C GLN A 518 -13.38 -3.61 22.78
N ALA A 519 -13.07 -2.65 21.91
CA ALA A 519 -11.88 -1.81 22.02
C ALA A 519 -11.89 -0.96 23.30
N LEU A 520 -13.03 -0.36 23.65
CA LEU A 520 -13.20 0.49 24.82
C LEU A 520 -13.12 -0.28 26.16
N THR A 521 -13.47 -1.56 26.15
CA THR A 521 -13.50 -2.44 27.33
C THR A 521 -12.28 -3.38 27.41
N MET A 522 -11.40 -3.37 26.39
CA MET A 522 -10.21 -4.23 26.34
C MET A 522 -9.27 -3.98 27.51
N SER A 523 -8.79 -5.04 28.16
CA SER A 523 -7.83 -4.92 29.25
C SER A 523 -6.50 -4.33 28.81
N GLN A 524 -5.80 -3.64 29.70
CA GLN A 524 -4.48 -3.05 29.40
C GLN A 524 -3.45 -4.11 28.98
N GLU A 525 -3.55 -5.31 29.56
CA GLU A 525 -2.66 -6.42 29.23
C GLU A 525 -2.87 -6.89 27.78
N GLU A 526 -4.12 -7.07 27.35
CA GLU A 526 -4.43 -7.44 25.95
C GLU A 526 -4.04 -6.34 24.97
N GLN A 527 -4.29 -5.06 25.30
CA GLN A 527 -3.84 -3.92 24.49
C GLN A 527 -2.32 -3.96 24.30
N SER A 528 -1.56 -4.17 25.39
CA SER A 528 -0.09 -4.22 25.32
C SER A 528 0.41 -5.39 24.47
N GLN A 529 -0.18 -6.58 24.61
CA GLN A 529 0.22 -7.74 23.80
C GLN A 529 -0.01 -7.51 22.31
N ARG A 530 -1.19 -7.01 21.93
CA ARG A 530 -1.56 -6.71 20.55
C ARG A 530 -0.69 -5.60 19.98
N MET A 531 -0.56 -4.49 20.69
CA MET A 531 0.20 -3.31 20.24
C MET A 531 1.68 -3.65 20.04
N ARG A 532 2.30 -4.41 20.97
CA ARG A 532 3.69 -4.84 20.85
C ARG A 532 3.95 -5.61 19.56
N ARG A 533 3.10 -6.60 19.23
CA ARG A 533 3.24 -7.39 18.01
C ARG A 533 3.10 -6.53 16.75
N MET A 534 2.11 -5.63 16.72
CA MET A 534 1.94 -4.71 15.61
C MET A 534 3.14 -3.76 15.46
N ARG A 535 3.70 -3.27 16.58
CA ARG A 535 4.90 -2.43 16.57
C ARG A 535 6.13 -3.16 16.02
N GLU A 536 6.32 -4.42 16.39
CA GLU A 536 7.38 -5.27 15.83
C GLU A 536 7.24 -5.42 14.30
N ILE A 537 6.02 -5.67 13.81
CA ILE A 537 5.76 -5.77 12.38
C ILE A 537 6.09 -4.47 11.65
N VAL A 538 5.66 -3.31 12.17
CA VAL A 538 5.91 -2.00 11.53
C VAL A 538 7.40 -1.65 11.55
N ARG A 539 8.11 -1.96 12.65
CA ARG A 539 9.56 -1.77 12.77
C ARG A 539 10.33 -2.58 11.72
N ASP A 540 10.01 -3.88 11.64
CA ASP A 540 10.75 -4.82 10.80
C ASP A 540 10.41 -4.68 9.32
N ASN A 541 9.19 -4.17 9.00
CA ASN A 541 8.71 -3.86 7.66
C ASN A 541 8.59 -2.34 7.44
N ASN A 542 9.63 -1.58 7.74
CA ASN A 542 9.64 -0.14 7.59
C ASN A 542 9.83 0.31 6.12
N VAL A 543 9.83 1.62 5.89
CA VAL A 543 9.94 2.20 4.55
C VAL A 543 11.25 1.86 3.83
N TYR A 544 12.34 1.66 4.56
CA TYR A 544 13.63 1.29 3.97
C TYR A 544 13.63 -0.15 3.44
N ARG A 545 12.90 -1.06 4.10
CA ARG A 545 12.67 -2.42 3.59
C ARG A 545 11.83 -2.39 2.31
N TRP A 546 10.79 -1.57 2.27
CA TRP A 546 9.96 -1.40 1.08
C TRP A 546 10.80 -0.98 -0.15
N ALA A 547 11.60 0.07 -0.01
CA ALA A 547 12.48 0.54 -1.09
C ALA A 547 13.61 -0.43 -1.39
N GLY A 548 14.25 -0.98 -0.35
CA GLY A 548 15.36 -1.93 -0.49
C GLY A 548 14.96 -3.19 -1.23
N SER A 549 13.74 -3.70 -1.01
CA SER A 549 13.21 -4.84 -1.75
C SER A 549 13.10 -4.56 -3.25
N MET A 550 12.59 -3.40 -3.63
CA MET A 550 12.51 -2.97 -5.04
C MET A 550 13.90 -2.79 -5.67
N LEU A 551 14.85 -2.21 -4.94
CA LEU A 551 16.21 -2.02 -5.43
C LEU A 551 16.96 -3.36 -5.59
N LEU A 552 16.73 -4.32 -4.70
CA LEU A 552 17.30 -5.68 -4.82
C LEU A 552 16.73 -6.41 -6.04
N ASP A 553 15.43 -6.28 -6.32
CA ASP A 553 14.83 -6.86 -7.52
C ASP A 553 15.36 -6.17 -8.79
N ALA A 554 15.55 -4.84 -8.75
CA ALA A 554 16.23 -4.11 -9.83
C ALA A 554 17.66 -4.62 -10.07
N ALA A 555 18.41 -4.90 -9.00
CA ALA A 555 19.77 -5.46 -9.10
C ALA A 555 19.76 -6.87 -9.73
N ARG A 556 18.78 -7.70 -9.35
CA ARG A 556 18.61 -9.04 -9.96
C ARG A 556 18.34 -8.95 -11.45
N LEU A 557 17.46 -8.02 -11.87
CA LEU A 557 17.18 -7.78 -13.28
C LEU A 557 18.44 -7.35 -14.03
N ARG A 558 19.21 -6.40 -13.51
CA ARG A 558 20.49 -5.99 -14.13
C ARG A 558 21.48 -7.14 -14.31
N LYS A 559 21.59 -8.02 -13.30
CA LYS A 559 22.47 -9.19 -13.38
C LYS A 559 21.99 -10.16 -14.46
N ARG A 560 20.68 -10.42 -14.55
CA ARG A 560 20.09 -11.26 -15.60
C ARG A 560 20.36 -10.69 -16.98
N ASP A 561 20.06 -9.41 -17.21
CA ASP A 561 20.27 -8.77 -18.50
C ASP A 561 21.76 -8.73 -18.92
N ALA A 562 22.69 -8.66 -17.95
CA ALA A 562 24.11 -8.75 -18.22
C ALA A 562 24.51 -10.16 -18.68
N VAL A 563 23.95 -11.20 -18.06
CA VAL A 563 24.18 -12.61 -18.46
C VAL A 563 23.62 -12.86 -19.86
N ASP A 564 22.37 -12.43 -20.12
CA ASP A 564 21.71 -12.63 -21.41
C ASP A 564 22.49 -11.95 -22.55
N ARG A 565 23.03 -10.75 -22.32
CA ARG A 565 23.92 -10.07 -23.26
C ARG A 565 25.24 -10.82 -23.48
N ALA A 566 25.85 -11.31 -22.40
CA ALA A 566 27.09 -12.07 -22.51
C ALA A 566 26.90 -13.38 -23.30
N VAL A 567 25.76 -14.05 -23.08
CA VAL A 567 25.39 -15.25 -23.85
C VAL A 567 25.14 -14.94 -25.33
N SER A 568 24.42 -13.81 -25.60
CA SER A 568 24.10 -13.38 -26.97
C SER A 568 25.34 -12.88 -27.73
N ALA A 569 26.33 -12.32 -27.03
CA ALA A 569 27.58 -11.84 -27.60
C ALA A 569 28.63 -12.94 -27.75
N ALA A 570 28.43 -14.13 -27.14
CA ALA A 570 29.33 -15.26 -27.29
C ALA A 570 29.36 -15.72 -28.76
N PRO A 571 30.54 -15.85 -29.40
CA PRO A 571 30.59 -16.34 -30.77
C PRO A 571 29.91 -17.71 -30.84
N ALA A 572 29.06 -17.89 -31.86
CA ALA A 572 28.40 -19.16 -32.10
C ALA A 572 29.47 -20.28 -32.06
N ALA A 573 29.28 -21.25 -31.16
CA ALA A 573 30.21 -22.37 -31.06
C ALA A 573 30.35 -22.96 -32.45
N PRO A 574 31.59 -23.28 -32.93
CA PRO A 574 31.76 -23.88 -34.24
C PRO A 574 30.87 -25.09 -34.34
N ALA A 575 30.24 -25.28 -35.49
CA ALA A 575 29.21 -26.31 -35.77
C ALA A 575 29.68 -27.77 -35.64
N ASN A 576 30.66 -28.05 -34.78
CA ASN A 576 31.22 -29.34 -34.46
C ASN A 576 30.74 -29.92 -33.11
N VAL A 577 29.62 -29.47 -32.58
CA VAL A 577 28.95 -30.21 -31.52
C VAL A 577 28.19 -31.36 -32.17
N ILE A 578 28.84 -32.52 -32.26
CA ILE A 578 28.18 -33.80 -32.60
C ILE A 578 27.01 -33.96 -31.65
N SER A 579 25.80 -33.92 -32.21
CA SER A 579 24.56 -34.12 -31.47
C SER A 579 24.66 -35.37 -30.63
N LEU A 580 24.35 -35.30 -29.34
CA LEU A 580 24.28 -36.48 -28.45
C LEU A 580 23.32 -37.59 -29.00
N LEU A 581 22.51 -37.29 -30.01
CA LEU A 581 21.65 -38.20 -30.73
C LEU A 581 22.40 -39.06 -31.73
N ASP A 582 23.57 -38.64 -32.24
CA ASP A 582 24.39 -39.48 -33.16
C ASP A 582 25.24 -40.53 -32.44
N ARG A 583 25.50 -40.35 -31.13
CA ARG A 583 26.21 -41.39 -30.34
C ARG A 583 25.41 -42.66 -30.09
N ARG A 584 24.09 -42.65 -30.27
CA ARG A 584 23.26 -43.87 -30.16
C ARG A 584 23.22 -44.71 -31.45
N ARG A 585 23.68 -44.18 -32.58
CA ARG A 585 23.74 -44.93 -33.85
C ARG A 585 25.06 -45.66 -34.08
N VAL A 586 26.14 -45.29 -33.38
CA VAL A 586 27.47 -45.96 -33.55
C VAL A 586 27.68 -47.11 -32.54
N ALA A 587 26.80 -47.30 -31.57
CA ALA A 587 26.87 -48.42 -30.62
C ALA A 587 25.98 -49.61 -31.01
N ALA A 588 25.47 -49.67 -32.26
CA ALA A 588 24.59 -50.71 -32.76
C ALA A 588 25.07 -51.24 -34.13
N LEU A 589 26.42 -51.25 -34.39
CA LEU A 589 27.07 -51.98 -35.43
C LEU A 589 28.15 -52.85 -34.82
#